data_635b7b4e3f1f006ea3076b54afe594de
#
_entry.id   635b7b4e3f1f006ea3076b54afe594de
#
_cell.length_a   1.000
_cell.length_b   1.000
_cell.length_c   1.000
_cell.angle_alpha   90.00
_cell.angle_beta   90.00
_cell.angle_gamma   90.00
#
_symmetry.space_group_name_H-M   'P 1'
#
loop_
_entity.id
_entity.type
_entity.pdbx_description
1 polymer ?
#
loop_
_entity_poly.entity_id
_entity_poly.type
_entity_poly.pdbx_seq_one_letter_code
_entity_poly.pdbx_strand_id
1 'polypeptide(L)'
;MIHFPGSRVMSAALCACALLLACASLPSAPGVARAKGNRNNADWRVLAPVSYKNLTIFPVYGADLPGSDAYITLDEGTRAGTVVITEKGAGQAAARPHPRTHGRTPQSAARQQNVGYTGGGASVNELSLVNRSGKKLLLLAGEVIVGGKQDRIVQEDRIIPPVSVPVALSVFCVEHGRWSARTAGHSSGGGASPARRAAAAEEASKFSSLGAVAHPALRGVAQDKKMQGEVWSEVSKKNAKLGTANSTDTYQEVYSSKRVGAQMDDYLRALQGEVLRPGVVGVVVARNGRAVWVDVFASQRLFASYWPKLLKSYVVDALGDNTSEKRPTVEEATRYLRERDGTVSATTQDGVYQLVKTEQAAYAVFELRDISLATPLRLHFNKMNR
;
A
#
# COMPACT_ATOMS: atom_id res chain seq x y z
N MET A 1 -95.10 25.44 3.86
CA MET A 1 -95.66 26.57 3.11
C MET A 1 -94.45 27.41 2.68
N ILE A 2 -93.98 27.27 1.40
CA ILE A 2 -93.99 28.34 0.39
C ILE A 2 -93.21 29.60 0.84
N HIS A 3 -92.10 30.07 0.24
CA HIS A 3 -91.81 30.44 -1.13
C HIS A 3 -90.33 30.85 -1.27
N PHE A 4 -89.71 30.48 -2.37
CA PHE A 4 -88.58 31.24 -3.00
C PHE A 4 -89.16 32.54 -3.62
N PRO A 5 -88.35 33.54 -4.09
CA PRO A 5 -87.15 33.49 -4.84
C PRO A 5 -86.19 34.77 -4.67
N GLY A 6 -85.09 34.78 -5.44
CA GLY A 6 -84.58 36.05 -5.94
C GLY A 6 -83.06 36.16 -6.08
N SER A 7 -82.60 35.89 -7.28
CA SER A 7 -81.29 36.17 -7.81
C SER A 7 -80.96 37.66 -7.81
N ARG A 8 -79.68 38.04 -7.67
CA ARG A 8 -79.04 39.06 -8.53
C ARG A 8 -77.50 38.94 -8.52
N VAL A 9 -77.00 38.82 -9.69
CA VAL A 9 -75.63 38.92 -10.16
C VAL A 9 -75.16 40.39 -9.96
N MET A 10 -73.93 40.57 -9.53
CA MET A 10 -73.09 41.69 -9.99
C MET A 10 -71.63 41.38 -9.92
N SER A 11 -71.03 41.52 -11.10
CA SER A 11 -69.56 41.50 -11.38
C SER A 11 -68.86 42.66 -10.72
N ALA A 12 -67.60 42.53 -10.35
CA ALA A 12 -66.49 43.31 -10.90
C ALA A 12 -65.27 43.30 -9.98
N ALA A 13 -64.23 43.18 -10.65
CA ALA A 13 -62.90 43.81 -10.58
C ALA A 13 -61.77 42.99 -10.01
N LEU A 14 -60.93 42.56 -10.97
CA LEU A 14 -59.57 42.15 -10.80
C LEU A 14 -58.71 43.17 -10.04
N CYS A 15 -57.93 42.71 -9.10
CA CYS A 15 -56.66 43.30 -8.75
C CYS A 15 -55.61 42.20 -8.66
N ALA A 16 -54.78 42.11 -9.68
CA ALA A 16 -53.65 41.24 -9.73
C ALA A 16 -52.53 41.81 -8.88
N CYS A 17 -52.22 41.20 -7.74
CA CYS A 17 -50.92 41.37 -7.05
C CYS A 17 -50.03 40.19 -7.37
N ALA A 18 -49.10 40.43 -8.30
CA ALA A 18 -48.01 39.50 -8.60
C ALA A 18 -47.01 39.51 -7.44
N LEU A 19 -47.05 38.46 -6.58
CA LEU A 19 -45.99 38.14 -5.63
C LEU A 19 -44.95 37.34 -6.37
N LEU A 20 -43.82 37.95 -6.72
CA LEU A 20 -42.59 37.31 -7.18
C LEU A 20 -42.01 36.50 -5.99
N LEU A 21 -42.26 35.20 -5.92
CA LEU A 21 -41.47 34.27 -5.11
C LEU A 21 -40.10 34.11 -5.76
N ALA A 22 -39.10 34.77 -5.22
CA ALA A 22 -37.72 34.47 -5.51
C ALA A 22 -37.40 33.12 -4.84
N CYS A 23 -37.37 32.01 -5.65
CA CYS A 23 -36.78 30.75 -5.24
C CYS A 23 -35.25 30.96 -5.11
N ALA A 24 -34.77 31.20 -3.89
CA ALA A 24 -33.37 31.07 -3.56
C ALA A 24 -33.04 29.57 -3.62
N SER A 25 -32.33 29.15 -4.69
CA SER A 25 -31.73 27.84 -4.77
C SER A 25 -30.59 27.72 -3.76
N LEU A 26 -30.87 27.02 -2.66
CA LEU A 26 -29.85 26.59 -1.70
C LEU A 26 -28.89 25.61 -2.44
N PRO A 27 -27.56 25.79 -2.28
CA PRO A 27 -26.63 24.79 -2.83
C PRO A 27 -26.85 23.45 -2.09
N SER A 28 -27.20 22.40 -2.86
CA SER A 28 -27.26 21.03 -2.35
C SER A 28 -25.90 20.63 -1.79
N ALA A 29 -25.87 20.32 -0.51
CA ALA A 29 -24.72 19.66 0.11
C ALA A 29 -24.37 18.40 -0.67
N PRO A 30 -23.09 18.06 -0.86
CA PRO A 30 -22.72 16.82 -1.52
C PRO A 30 -23.31 15.67 -0.73
N GLY A 31 -24.23 14.94 -1.36
CA GLY A 31 -24.90 13.79 -0.76
C GLY A 31 -23.86 12.74 -0.40
N VAL A 32 -23.76 12.40 0.88
CA VAL A 32 -23.05 11.22 1.36
C VAL A 32 -23.76 10.02 0.74
N ALA A 33 -23.19 9.52 -0.36
CA ALA A 33 -23.68 8.31 -1.02
C ALA A 33 -23.42 7.14 -0.08
N ARG A 34 -24.48 6.66 0.57
CA ARG A 34 -24.46 5.40 1.31
C ARG A 34 -24.20 4.30 0.29
N ALA A 35 -22.97 3.81 0.24
CA ALA A 35 -22.56 2.79 -0.72
C ALA A 35 -23.44 1.53 -0.52
N LYS A 36 -24.33 1.25 -1.49
CA LYS A 36 -24.96 -0.07 -1.60
C LYS A 36 -23.84 -1.07 -1.81
N GLY A 37 -23.67 -2.03 -0.87
CA GLY A 37 -22.61 -3.02 -0.89
C GLY A 37 -22.46 -3.66 -2.27
N ASN A 38 -21.26 -3.57 -2.81
CA ASN A 38 -20.90 -4.13 -4.11
C ASN A 38 -21.07 -5.66 -4.07
N ARG A 39 -21.82 -6.23 -5.00
CA ARG A 39 -22.17 -7.66 -5.11
C ARG A 39 -20.96 -8.60 -5.20
N ASN A 40 -19.76 -8.08 -5.47
CA ASN A 40 -18.51 -8.84 -5.57
C ASN A 40 -17.98 -9.37 -4.23
N ASN A 41 -18.68 -9.19 -3.11
CA ASN A 41 -18.27 -9.62 -1.76
C ASN A 41 -19.17 -10.72 -1.16
N ALA A 42 -20.21 -11.16 -1.88
CA ALA A 42 -21.25 -12.03 -1.31
C ALA A 42 -20.74 -13.43 -0.92
N ASP A 43 -19.62 -13.88 -1.51
CA ASP A 43 -19.24 -15.29 -1.49
C ASP A 43 -17.97 -15.62 -0.69
N TRP A 44 -17.38 -14.67 0.04
CA TRP A 44 -16.23 -14.98 0.88
C TRP A 44 -16.65 -15.77 2.12
N ARG A 45 -15.99 -16.91 2.32
CA ARG A 45 -16.18 -17.78 3.46
C ARG A 45 -14.88 -17.95 4.24
N VAL A 46 -14.91 -17.64 5.52
CA VAL A 46 -13.79 -17.89 6.44
C VAL A 46 -13.78 -19.38 6.77
N LEU A 47 -12.63 -20.01 6.60
CA LEU A 47 -12.42 -21.43 6.90
C LEU A 47 -11.83 -21.63 8.29
N ALA A 48 -11.77 -22.90 8.73
CA ALA A 48 -11.12 -23.26 9.98
C ALA A 48 -9.66 -22.77 10.03
N PRO A 49 -9.22 -22.21 11.15
CA PRO A 49 -7.92 -21.58 11.26
C PRO A 49 -6.78 -22.59 11.39
N VAL A 50 -5.59 -22.13 11.01
CA VAL A 50 -4.31 -22.71 11.39
C VAL A 50 -3.63 -21.78 12.37
N SER A 51 -3.04 -22.32 13.45
CA SER A 51 -2.46 -21.50 14.50
C SER A 51 -1.10 -22.03 14.93
N TYR A 52 -0.21 -21.12 15.22
CA TYR A 52 1.06 -21.42 15.88
C TYR A 52 1.44 -20.28 16.82
N LYS A 53 1.70 -20.62 18.09
CA LYS A 53 1.95 -19.66 19.18
C LYS A 53 0.86 -18.59 19.22
N ASN A 54 1.21 -17.31 19.12
CA ASN A 54 0.31 -16.16 19.20
C ASN A 54 -0.29 -15.74 17.84
N LEU A 55 -0.01 -16.47 16.75
CA LEU A 55 -0.50 -16.16 15.39
C LEU A 55 -1.55 -17.19 14.97
N THR A 56 -2.71 -16.70 14.53
CA THR A 56 -3.81 -17.51 13.98
C THR A 56 -4.18 -16.97 12.61
N ILE A 57 -4.18 -17.85 11.61
CA ILE A 57 -4.51 -17.53 10.22
C ILE A 57 -5.81 -18.25 9.85
N PHE A 58 -6.80 -17.49 9.43
CA PHE A 58 -8.06 -18.01 8.89
C PHE A 58 -8.04 -17.88 7.38
N PRO A 59 -7.94 -18.97 6.61
CA PRO A 59 -8.04 -18.91 5.17
C PRO A 59 -9.42 -18.39 4.74
N VAL A 60 -9.43 -17.57 3.70
CA VAL A 60 -10.66 -17.03 3.10
C VAL A 60 -10.88 -17.69 1.75
N TYR A 61 -11.94 -18.47 1.65
CA TYR A 61 -12.38 -19.10 0.40
C TYR A 61 -13.20 -18.11 -0.43
N GLY A 62 -12.97 -18.09 -1.75
CA GLY A 62 -13.72 -17.29 -2.71
C GLY A 62 -13.48 -17.75 -4.14
N ALA A 63 -14.33 -17.34 -5.06
CA ALA A 63 -14.14 -17.58 -6.48
C ALA A 63 -13.09 -16.62 -7.07
N ASP A 64 -12.35 -17.11 -8.05
CA ASP A 64 -11.47 -16.26 -8.87
C ASP A 64 -12.31 -15.28 -9.69
N LEU A 65 -11.93 -14.02 -9.69
CA LEU A 65 -12.61 -12.99 -10.47
C LEU A 65 -12.07 -12.98 -11.91
N PRO A 66 -12.94 -12.92 -12.93
CA PRO A 66 -12.53 -12.89 -14.32
C PRO A 66 -11.55 -11.73 -14.60
N GLY A 67 -10.50 -12.00 -15.39
CA GLY A 67 -9.47 -11.02 -15.76
C GLY A 67 -8.33 -10.88 -14.74
N SER A 68 -8.35 -11.63 -13.65
CA SER A 68 -7.27 -11.63 -12.63
C SER A 68 -5.94 -12.22 -13.13
N ASP A 69 -5.89 -12.88 -14.28
CA ASP A 69 -4.67 -13.43 -14.90
C ASP A 69 -3.79 -12.39 -15.60
N ALA A 70 -4.34 -11.19 -15.83
CA ALA A 70 -3.65 -10.10 -16.52
C ALA A 70 -2.58 -9.39 -15.67
N TYR A 71 -2.32 -9.85 -14.44
CA TYR A 71 -1.43 -9.19 -13.50
C TYR A 71 -0.21 -10.03 -13.17
N ILE A 72 0.90 -9.33 -12.87
CA ILE A 72 2.12 -9.90 -12.27
C ILE A 72 2.42 -9.20 -10.95
N THR A 73 3.24 -9.84 -10.13
CA THR A 73 3.78 -9.28 -8.88
C THR A 73 5.12 -8.58 -9.14
N LEU A 74 5.56 -7.77 -8.18
CA LEU A 74 6.88 -7.14 -8.22
C LEU A 74 8.00 -8.17 -8.34
N ASP A 75 7.90 -9.27 -7.57
CA ASP A 75 8.92 -10.32 -7.56
C ASP A 75 9.01 -11.06 -8.92
N GLU A 76 7.87 -11.31 -9.56
CA GLU A 76 7.84 -11.90 -10.90
C GLU A 76 8.49 -10.97 -11.92
N GLY A 77 8.11 -9.69 -11.92
CA GLY A 77 8.60 -8.70 -12.87
C GLY A 77 10.09 -8.38 -12.71
N THR A 78 10.57 -8.23 -11.47
CA THR A 78 12.00 -7.92 -11.19
C THR A 78 12.88 -9.14 -11.47
N ARG A 79 12.44 -10.35 -11.13
CA ARG A 79 13.16 -11.58 -11.44
C ARG A 79 13.28 -11.84 -12.95
N ALA A 80 12.24 -11.52 -13.70
CA ALA A 80 12.24 -11.59 -15.16
C ALA A 80 13.02 -10.44 -15.84
N GLY A 81 13.46 -9.41 -15.08
CA GLY A 81 14.10 -8.22 -15.62
C GLY A 81 13.17 -7.32 -16.43
N THR A 82 11.86 -7.57 -16.39
CA THR A 82 10.84 -6.81 -17.15
C THR A 82 10.29 -5.63 -16.36
N VAL A 83 10.46 -5.62 -15.05
CA VAL A 83 10.18 -4.48 -14.17
C VAL A 83 11.50 -3.94 -13.64
N VAL A 84 11.77 -2.66 -13.89
CA VAL A 84 12.99 -1.97 -13.47
C VAL A 84 12.62 -0.79 -12.58
N ILE A 85 13.25 -0.69 -11.42
CA ILE A 85 13.08 0.42 -10.48
C ILE A 85 14.45 1.10 -10.30
N THR A 86 14.47 2.42 -10.40
CA THR A 86 15.69 3.23 -10.25
C THR A 86 15.43 4.48 -9.42
N GLU A 87 16.52 5.10 -8.93
CA GLU A 87 16.42 6.47 -8.38
C GLU A 87 15.85 7.43 -9.43
N LYS A 88 14.99 8.34 -9.02
CA LYS A 88 14.45 9.38 -9.90
C LYS A 88 15.60 10.28 -10.39
N GLY A 89 15.72 10.44 -11.70
CA GLY A 89 16.77 11.26 -12.34
C GLY A 89 18.11 10.56 -12.53
N ALA A 90 18.24 9.27 -12.26
CA ALA A 90 19.50 8.52 -12.41
C ALA A 90 20.08 8.57 -13.84
N GLY A 91 19.24 8.67 -14.88
CA GLY A 91 19.68 8.81 -16.27
C GLY A 91 20.04 10.24 -16.71
N GLN A 92 19.72 11.27 -15.93
CA GLN A 92 19.94 12.68 -16.29
C GLN A 92 21.23 13.27 -15.68
N ALA A 93 21.86 12.59 -14.71
CA ALA A 93 23.06 13.07 -14.03
C ALA A 93 24.31 13.07 -14.91
N ALA A 94 24.31 12.36 -16.04
CA ALA A 94 25.43 12.29 -16.97
C ALA A 94 25.56 13.51 -17.92
N ALA A 95 24.57 14.42 -17.97
CA ALA A 95 24.49 15.49 -18.98
C ALA A 95 24.81 16.90 -18.46
N ARG A 96 25.21 17.08 -17.20
CA ARG A 96 25.56 18.42 -16.67
C ARG A 96 27.03 18.51 -16.23
N PRO A 97 27.87 19.33 -16.88
CA PRO A 97 29.19 19.71 -16.36
C PRO A 97 28.99 20.58 -15.12
N HIS A 98 29.53 20.16 -13.98
CA HIS A 98 29.56 21.01 -12.79
C HIS A 98 30.55 22.14 -13.00
N PRO A 99 30.19 23.42 -12.77
CA PRO A 99 31.19 24.48 -12.61
C PRO A 99 31.95 24.21 -11.30
N ARG A 100 33.29 24.13 -11.39
CA ARG A 100 34.15 24.08 -10.24
C ARG A 100 34.13 25.44 -9.54
N THR A 101 33.48 25.53 -8.41
CA THR A 101 33.70 26.65 -7.47
C THR A 101 34.59 26.17 -6.33
N HIS A 102 35.76 26.77 -6.25
CA HIS A 102 36.71 26.61 -5.15
C HIS A 102 36.18 27.29 -3.88
N GLY A 103 36.25 26.59 -2.77
CA GLY A 103 36.52 27.16 -1.44
C GLY A 103 35.30 27.48 -0.59
N ARG A 104 35.08 26.69 0.47
CA ARG A 104 35.14 27.12 1.87
C ARG A 104 34.76 25.99 2.84
N THR A 105 35.52 25.97 3.93
CA THR A 105 35.49 25.08 5.09
C THR A 105 34.15 24.91 5.79
N PRO A 106 33.92 23.75 6.46
CA PRO A 106 32.68 23.43 7.14
C PRO A 106 32.66 23.95 8.58
N GLN A 107 31.62 24.60 8.99
CA GLN A 107 31.30 24.78 10.41
C GLN A 107 29.81 24.52 10.69
N SER A 108 29.63 23.71 11.74
CA SER A 108 28.45 23.53 12.58
C SER A 108 27.22 22.81 12.00
N ALA A 109 27.13 21.54 12.37
CA ALA A 109 25.89 20.79 12.52
C ALA A 109 25.04 21.40 13.65
N ALA A 110 23.77 21.59 13.41
CA ALA A 110 22.61 21.48 14.26
C ALA A 110 21.53 22.50 13.89
N ARG A 111 20.61 22.07 13.06
CA ARG A 111 19.16 22.43 13.20
C ARG A 111 18.37 21.70 12.13
N GLN A 112 17.74 20.60 12.54
CA GLN A 112 16.73 19.95 11.71
C GLN A 112 15.49 20.83 11.66
N GLN A 113 15.19 21.37 10.50
CA GLN A 113 13.90 21.89 10.16
C GLN A 113 13.57 21.41 8.75
N ASN A 114 12.33 20.97 8.54
CA ASN A 114 11.71 20.62 7.28
C ASN A 114 12.14 21.53 6.14
N VAL A 115 13.15 21.17 5.40
CA VAL A 115 13.56 21.87 4.19
C VAL A 115 13.44 20.87 3.05
N GLY A 116 12.52 21.14 2.13
CA GLY A 116 12.48 20.47 0.84
C GLY A 116 13.85 20.56 0.19
N TYR A 117 14.57 19.45 0.14
CA TYR A 117 15.90 19.37 -0.46
C TYR A 117 15.78 19.49 -1.98
N THR A 118 15.91 20.72 -2.48
CA THR A 118 16.18 21.01 -3.90
C THR A 118 17.67 20.98 -4.16
N GLY A 119 18.22 19.78 -4.22
CA GLY A 119 19.62 19.56 -4.57
C GLY A 119 19.74 18.31 -5.44
N GLY A 120 19.80 18.49 -6.76
CA GLY A 120 20.15 17.42 -7.69
C GLY A 120 19.17 16.27 -7.82
N GLY A 121 17.93 16.50 -8.30
CA GLY A 121 17.08 15.53 -9.01
C GLY A 121 16.55 14.29 -8.28
N ALA A 122 17.01 13.91 -7.10
CA ALA A 122 16.53 12.73 -6.38
C ALA A 122 15.47 13.12 -5.34
N SER A 123 14.22 12.74 -5.57
CA SER A 123 13.14 12.85 -4.57
C SER A 123 13.26 11.70 -3.57
N VAL A 124 13.32 12.01 -2.28
CA VAL A 124 13.49 11.02 -1.20
C VAL A 124 12.32 10.03 -1.17
N ASN A 125 11.13 10.46 -1.55
CA ASN A 125 9.89 9.70 -1.45
C ASN A 125 9.34 9.23 -2.80
N GLU A 126 10.16 9.27 -3.85
CA GLU A 126 9.72 8.92 -5.20
C GLU A 126 10.85 8.22 -5.98
N LEU A 127 10.53 7.08 -6.55
CA LEU A 127 11.39 6.33 -7.45
C LEU A 127 10.83 6.35 -8.87
N SER A 128 11.61 5.86 -9.81
CA SER A 128 11.22 5.68 -11.21
C SER A 128 11.01 4.20 -11.49
N LEU A 129 9.87 3.83 -12.06
CA LEU A 129 9.53 2.45 -12.39
C LEU A 129 9.14 2.31 -13.87
N VAL A 130 9.67 1.29 -14.53
CA VAL A 130 9.30 0.89 -15.89
C VAL A 130 8.78 -0.55 -15.85
N ASN A 131 7.60 -0.78 -16.42
CA ASN A 131 6.99 -2.11 -16.55
C ASN A 131 6.93 -2.53 -18.03
N ARG A 132 7.87 -3.37 -18.47
CA ARG A 132 7.94 -3.92 -19.84
C ARG A 132 7.42 -5.34 -19.95
N SER A 133 6.70 -5.83 -18.94
CA SER A 133 6.27 -7.25 -18.86
C SER A 133 5.13 -7.61 -19.83
N GLY A 134 4.48 -6.63 -20.46
CA GLY A 134 3.25 -6.84 -21.23
C GLY A 134 2.01 -7.09 -20.37
N LYS A 135 2.15 -7.23 -19.04
CA LYS A 135 1.07 -7.41 -18.07
C LYS A 135 1.01 -6.23 -17.10
N LYS A 136 -0.14 -6.02 -16.48
CA LYS A 136 -0.28 -5.04 -15.40
C LYS A 136 0.48 -5.52 -14.16
N LEU A 137 1.26 -4.63 -13.57
CA LEU A 137 1.97 -4.92 -12.31
C LEU A 137 1.08 -4.52 -11.13
N LEU A 138 0.80 -5.45 -10.26
CA LEU A 138 0.17 -5.21 -8.96
C LEU A 138 1.28 -4.95 -7.93
N LEU A 139 1.19 -3.83 -7.22
CA LEU A 139 2.05 -3.48 -6.10
C LEU A 139 1.21 -3.39 -4.83
N LEU A 140 1.72 -3.95 -3.74
CA LEU A 140 1.12 -3.80 -2.41
C LEU A 140 1.84 -2.74 -1.59
N ALA A 141 1.09 -2.03 -0.77
CA ALA A 141 1.65 -1.20 0.27
C ALA A 141 2.60 -2.02 1.16
N GLY A 142 3.77 -1.44 1.46
CA GLY A 142 4.77 -2.09 2.28
C GLY A 142 5.67 -3.09 1.55
N GLU A 143 5.55 -3.34 0.25
CA GLU A 143 6.56 -4.13 -0.48
C GLU A 143 7.93 -3.51 -0.31
N VAL A 144 8.89 -4.32 0.15
CA VAL A 144 10.24 -3.85 0.47
C VAL A 144 11.11 -3.93 -0.77
N ILE A 145 11.70 -2.80 -1.14
CA ILE A 145 12.66 -2.66 -2.23
C ILE A 145 13.98 -2.16 -1.68
N VAL A 146 15.04 -2.85 -2.07
CA VAL A 146 16.40 -2.62 -1.56
C VAL A 146 17.34 -2.19 -2.69
N GLY A 147 18.26 -1.31 -2.37
CA GLY A 147 19.22 -0.78 -3.34
C GLY A 147 19.32 0.73 -3.28
N GLY A 148 19.82 1.32 -4.38
CA GLY A 148 19.96 2.75 -4.48
C GLY A 148 20.63 3.39 -3.26
N LYS A 149 20.21 4.60 -2.92
CA LYS A 149 20.75 5.36 -1.78
C LYS A 149 20.22 4.90 -0.43
N GLN A 150 19.02 4.35 -0.38
CA GLN A 150 18.36 3.86 0.84
C GLN A 150 17.32 2.81 0.47
N ASP A 151 17.06 1.86 1.38
CA ASP A 151 15.98 0.92 1.22
C ASP A 151 14.62 1.61 1.35
N ARG A 152 13.62 1.11 0.64
CA ARG A 152 12.29 1.72 0.52
C ARG A 152 11.18 0.69 0.76
N ILE A 153 10.00 1.19 1.11
CA ILE A 153 8.73 0.44 0.99
C ILE A 153 7.76 1.20 0.10
N VAL A 154 6.95 0.45 -0.66
CA VAL A 154 5.86 1.01 -1.46
C VAL A 154 4.82 1.65 -0.54
N GLN A 155 4.39 2.87 -0.87
CA GLN A 155 3.52 3.68 -0.02
C GLN A 155 2.09 3.13 0.06
N GLU A 156 1.52 2.71 -1.06
CA GLU A 156 0.12 2.29 -1.18
C GLU A 156 -0.05 1.23 -2.27
N ASP A 157 -1.15 0.50 -2.20
CA ASP A 157 -1.51 -0.44 -3.26
C ASP A 157 -1.69 0.29 -4.59
N ARG A 158 -1.08 -0.22 -5.67
CA ARG A 158 -1.11 0.41 -7.00
C ARG A 158 -1.15 -0.62 -8.12
N ILE A 159 -1.68 -0.17 -9.27
CA ILE A 159 -1.55 -0.88 -10.54
C ILE A 159 -0.67 -0.06 -11.47
N ILE A 160 0.36 -0.67 -12.02
CA ILE A 160 1.20 -0.04 -13.05
C ILE A 160 0.93 -0.77 -14.37
N PRO A 161 0.33 -0.12 -15.36
CA PRO A 161 0.13 -0.73 -16.67
C PRO A 161 1.46 -1.05 -17.34
N PRO A 162 1.50 -1.91 -18.37
CA PRO A 162 2.70 -2.12 -19.18
C PRO A 162 3.04 -0.81 -19.90
N VAL A 163 4.20 -0.22 -19.54
CA VAL A 163 4.67 1.06 -20.07
C VAL A 163 6.18 1.02 -20.28
N SER A 164 6.64 1.60 -21.39
CA SER A 164 8.06 1.72 -21.70
C SER A 164 8.70 2.99 -21.15
N VAL A 165 7.89 4.00 -20.81
CA VAL A 165 8.35 5.25 -20.18
C VAL A 165 8.30 5.14 -18.67
N PRO A 166 9.28 5.72 -17.94
CA PRO A 166 9.29 5.69 -16.49
C PRO A 166 8.07 6.38 -15.88
N VAL A 167 7.44 5.74 -14.92
CA VAL A 167 6.39 6.30 -14.08
C VAL A 167 6.89 6.51 -12.65
N ALA A 168 6.34 7.49 -11.97
CA ALA A 168 6.67 7.79 -10.59
C ALA A 168 6.09 6.72 -9.65
N LEU A 169 6.91 6.20 -8.75
CA LEU A 169 6.53 5.29 -7.69
C LEU A 169 6.71 5.96 -6.32
N SER A 170 5.61 6.21 -5.64
CA SER A 170 5.63 6.77 -4.29
C SER A 170 6.08 5.71 -3.27
N VAL A 171 7.05 6.07 -2.45
CA VAL A 171 7.71 5.18 -1.50
C VAL A 171 8.00 5.91 -0.19
N PHE A 172 8.29 5.14 0.87
CA PHE A 172 8.91 5.65 2.10
C PHE A 172 10.28 5.05 2.31
N CYS A 173 11.20 5.84 2.87
CA CYS A 173 12.50 5.37 3.33
C CYS A 173 12.33 4.49 4.57
N VAL A 174 12.97 3.33 4.58
CA VAL A 174 13.04 2.42 5.73
C VAL A 174 14.47 2.14 6.18
N GLU A 175 15.36 3.06 5.87
CA GLU A 175 16.77 3.08 6.28
C GLU A 175 17.18 4.52 6.56
N HIS A 176 17.13 4.93 7.82
CA HIS A 176 17.30 6.34 8.19
C HIS A 176 18.75 6.84 8.06
N GLY A 177 19.73 6.00 8.37
CA GLY A 177 21.13 6.41 8.52
C GLY A 177 21.99 6.37 7.24
N ARG A 178 21.50 5.83 6.11
CA ARG A 178 22.28 5.74 4.86
C ARG A 178 21.74 6.67 3.79
N TRP A 179 22.62 7.55 3.29
CA TRP A 179 22.33 8.44 2.16
C TRP A 179 23.42 8.30 1.07
N SER A 180 23.87 7.08 0.82
CA SER A 180 24.85 6.76 -0.21
C SER A 180 24.45 5.50 -0.95
N ALA A 181 24.70 5.44 -2.27
CA ALA A 181 24.45 4.23 -3.03
C ALA A 181 25.28 3.07 -2.48
N ARG A 182 24.71 1.87 -2.42
CA ARG A 182 25.47 0.65 -2.15
C ARG A 182 26.43 0.44 -3.32
N THR A 183 27.71 0.63 -3.09
CA THR A 183 28.73 0.27 -4.06
C THR A 183 28.81 -1.25 -4.11
N ALA A 184 28.50 -1.84 -5.26
CA ALA A 184 28.89 -3.21 -5.53
C ALA A 184 30.42 -3.28 -5.42
N GLY A 185 30.90 -4.05 -4.44
CA GLY A 185 32.29 -4.36 -4.08
C GLY A 185 33.40 -3.52 -4.70
N HIS A 186 34.19 -2.92 -3.86
CA HIS A 186 35.33 -2.07 -4.18
C HIS A 186 36.21 -2.61 -5.30
N SER A 187 36.27 -1.91 -6.42
CA SER A 187 37.49 -1.81 -7.17
C SER A 187 37.98 -0.37 -7.07
N SER A 188 38.75 -0.07 -6.02
CA SER A 188 39.60 1.10 -5.92
C SER A 188 40.80 0.93 -6.87
N GLY A 189 40.52 0.84 -8.17
CA GLY A 189 41.50 0.83 -9.24
C GLY A 189 41.35 2.12 -10.04
N GLY A 190 42.27 3.08 -9.84
CA GLY A 190 42.38 4.24 -10.71
C GLY A 190 42.53 3.80 -12.15
N GLY A 191 41.57 4.18 -13.04
CA GLY A 191 41.66 3.90 -14.47
C GLY A 191 40.34 3.44 -15.14
N ALA A 192 39.21 3.41 -14.44
CA ALA A 192 37.93 3.07 -15.10
C ALA A 192 37.53 4.15 -16.13
N SER A 193 37.22 3.72 -17.37
CA SER A 193 36.75 4.62 -18.42
C SER A 193 35.46 5.33 -18.01
N PRO A 194 35.14 6.51 -18.59
CA PRO A 194 33.87 7.22 -18.33
C PRO A 194 32.65 6.32 -18.52
N ALA A 195 32.66 5.44 -19.54
CA ALA A 195 31.58 4.49 -19.79
C ALA A 195 31.41 3.45 -18.67
N ARG A 196 32.53 2.92 -18.13
CA ARG A 196 32.48 2.00 -16.97
C ARG A 196 31.95 2.68 -15.71
N ARG A 197 32.33 3.95 -15.48
CA ARG A 197 31.81 4.73 -14.33
C ARG A 197 30.33 5.02 -14.48
N ALA A 198 29.86 5.35 -15.70
CA ALA A 198 28.44 5.54 -15.96
C ALA A 198 27.63 4.27 -15.75
N ALA A 199 28.09 3.12 -16.25
CA ALA A 199 27.44 1.83 -16.05
C ALA A 199 27.40 1.43 -14.56
N ALA A 200 28.47 1.65 -13.81
CA ALA A 200 28.51 1.39 -12.37
C ALA A 200 27.54 2.32 -11.59
N ALA A 201 27.44 3.60 -11.98
CA ALA A 201 26.48 4.53 -11.38
C ALA A 201 25.03 4.16 -11.70
N GLU A 202 24.77 3.70 -12.92
CA GLU A 202 23.45 3.20 -13.30
C GLU A 202 23.08 1.97 -12.47
N GLU A 203 23.97 0.98 -12.36
CA GLU A 203 23.73 -0.22 -11.55
C GLU A 203 23.52 0.13 -10.07
N ALA A 204 24.33 1.04 -9.52
CA ALA A 204 24.19 1.51 -8.14
C ALA A 204 22.88 2.29 -7.87
N SER A 205 22.17 2.73 -8.91
CA SER A 205 20.89 3.41 -8.81
C SER A 205 19.69 2.46 -8.87
N LYS A 206 19.92 1.18 -9.20
CA LYS A 206 18.84 0.18 -9.33
C LYS A 206 18.37 -0.33 -7.98
N PHE A 207 17.13 -0.72 -7.97
CA PHE A 207 16.49 -1.39 -6.84
C PHE A 207 16.02 -2.79 -7.24
N SER A 208 16.02 -3.68 -6.27
CA SER A 208 15.45 -5.03 -6.40
C SER A 208 14.37 -5.24 -5.34
N SER A 209 13.44 -6.16 -5.60
CA SER A 209 12.52 -6.64 -4.56
C SER A 209 13.31 -7.43 -3.52
N LEU A 210 13.05 -7.19 -2.24
CA LEU A 210 13.56 -8.03 -1.15
C LEU A 210 12.83 -9.38 -1.06
N GLY A 211 11.71 -9.56 -1.78
CA GLY A 211 10.83 -10.71 -1.59
C GLY A 211 10.11 -10.68 -0.23
N ALA A 212 9.90 -9.49 0.31
CA ALA A 212 9.27 -9.25 1.59
C ALA A 212 8.26 -8.10 1.51
N VAL A 213 7.29 -8.14 2.41
CA VAL A 213 6.34 -7.03 2.68
C VAL A 213 6.54 -6.61 4.12
N ALA A 214 6.49 -5.33 4.39
CA ALA A 214 6.55 -4.77 5.74
C ALA A 214 5.48 -5.40 6.64
N HIS A 215 5.77 -5.53 7.94
CA HIS A 215 4.80 -6.07 8.89
C HIS A 215 3.54 -5.20 8.98
N PRO A 216 2.37 -5.74 9.38
CA PRO A 216 1.09 -5.06 9.42
C PRO A 216 1.12 -3.64 9.99
N ALA A 217 1.74 -3.42 11.16
CA ALA A 217 1.81 -2.09 11.76
C ALA A 217 2.52 -1.08 10.85
N LEU A 218 3.65 -1.46 10.21
CA LEU A 218 4.39 -0.58 9.30
C LEU A 218 3.63 -0.35 7.98
N ARG A 219 2.95 -1.39 7.44
CA ARG A 219 2.04 -1.23 6.28
C ARG A 219 0.92 -0.25 6.59
N GLY A 220 0.32 -0.34 7.79
CA GLY A 220 -0.71 0.57 8.26
C GLY A 220 -0.22 2.03 8.32
N VAL A 221 0.96 2.24 8.88
CA VAL A 221 1.57 3.59 8.91
C VAL A 221 1.82 4.11 7.49
N ALA A 222 2.37 3.30 6.61
CA ALA A 222 2.66 3.70 5.23
C ALA A 222 1.39 4.06 4.45
N GLN A 223 0.37 3.21 4.50
CA GLN A 223 -0.83 3.34 3.66
C GLN A 223 -1.88 4.30 4.25
N ASP A 224 -2.03 4.33 5.57
CA ASP A 224 -3.05 5.12 6.27
C ASP A 224 -2.54 6.49 6.71
N LYS A 225 -1.40 6.55 7.40
CA LYS A 225 -0.85 7.81 7.94
C LYS A 225 -0.10 8.62 6.89
N LYS A 226 0.62 7.96 5.99
CA LYS A 226 1.39 8.57 4.89
C LYS A 226 2.42 9.61 5.38
N MET A 227 3.05 9.36 6.54
CA MET A 227 4.02 10.26 7.16
C MET A 227 5.39 9.56 7.34
N GLN A 228 6.44 10.12 6.72
CA GLN A 228 7.79 9.54 6.78
C GLN A 228 8.32 9.40 8.22
N GLY A 229 8.05 10.36 9.10
CA GLY A 229 8.47 10.30 10.49
C GLY A 229 7.86 9.13 11.27
N GLU A 230 6.58 8.84 11.03
CA GLU A 230 5.88 7.69 11.61
C GLU A 230 6.44 6.36 11.09
N VAL A 231 6.81 6.30 9.79
CA VAL A 231 7.46 5.12 9.19
C VAL A 231 8.79 4.85 9.89
N TRP A 232 9.65 5.86 10.07
CA TRP A 232 10.92 5.69 10.77
C TRP A 232 10.72 5.27 12.23
N SER A 233 9.77 5.88 12.92
CA SER A 233 9.42 5.52 14.30
C SER A 233 9.03 4.05 14.43
N GLU A 234 8.18 3.55 13.52
CA GLU A 234 7.76 2.14 13.53
C GLU A 234 8.89 1.18 13.15
N VAL A 235 9.79 1.56 12.21
CA VAL A 235 11.00 0.80 11.87
C VAL A 235 11.91 0.68 13.09
N SER A 236 12.26 1.80 13.74
CA SER A 236 13.12 1.80 14.93
C SER A 236 12.53 1.00 16.08
N LYS A 237 11.22 1.15 16.32
CA LYS A 237 10.49 0.39 17.33
C LYS A 237 10.55 -1.13 17.07
N LYS A 238 10.36 -1.56 15.81
CA LYS A 238 10.43 -2.98 15.45
C LYS A 238 11.86 -3.50 15.55
N ASN A 239 12.85 -2.76 15.05
CA ASN A 239 14.27 -3.12 15.16
C ASN A 239 14.70 -3.28 16.63
N ALA A 240 14.34 -2.33 17.49
CA ALA A 240 14.62 -2.41 18.92
C ALA A 240 13.97 -3.65 19.55
N LYS A 241 12.69 -3.90 19.25
CA LYS A 241 11.92 -5.04 19.78
C LYS A 241 12.52 -6.39 19.39
N LEU A 242 13.01 -6.49 18.14
CA LEU A 242 13.60 -7.71 17.62
C LEU A 242 15.12 -7.79 17.84
N GLY A 243 15.75 -6.76 18.44
CA GLY A 243 17.21 -6.68 18.61
C GLY A 243 17.96 -6.70 17.29
N THR A 244 17.41 -6.05 16.27
CA THR A 244 17.98 -5.89 14.93
C THR A 244 18.43 -4.44 14.68
N ALA A 245 18.48 -3.60 15.71
CA ALA A 245 18.98 -2.25 15.62
C ALA A 245 20.44 -2.23 15.11
N ASN A 246 20.72 -1.35 14.16
CA ASN A 246 22.03 -1.24 13.49
C ASN A 246 22.32 0.23 13.18
N SER A 247 23.54 0.54 12.70
CA SER A 247 24.01 1.91 12.50
C SER A 247 23.21 2.72 11.48
N THR A 248 22.53 2.07 10.52
CA THR A 248 21.71 2.74 9.51
C THR A 248 20.22 2.61 9.80
N ASP A 249 19.84 1.88 10.85
CA ASP A 249 18.47 1.55 11.24
C ASP A 249 17.63 1.03 10.06
N THR A 250 18.24 0.15 9.22
CA THR A 250 17.52 -0.43 8.08
C THR A 250 16.52 -1.48 8.52
N TYR A 251 15.33 -1.42 7.93
CA TYR A 251 14.30 -2.44 8.13
C TYR A 251 14.68 -3.80 7.52
N GLN A 252 15.59 -3.82 6.54
CA GLN A 252 16.09 -5.05 5.91
C GLN A 252 16.67 -6.02 6.96
N GLU A 253 17.28 -5.48 8.05
CA GLU A 253 17.92 -6.29 9.08
C GLU A 253 16.94 -7.23 9.80
N VAL A 254 15.66 -6.89 9.86
CA VAL A 254 14.61 -7.79 10.37
C VAL A 254 14.57 -9.11 9.61
N TYR A 255 14.81 -9.08 8.29
CA TYR A 255 14.77 -10.26 7.42
C TYR A 255 16.14 -10.94 7.24
N SER A 256 17.26 -10.22 7.44
CA SER A 256 18.61 -10.75 7.30
C SER A 256 19.21 -11.30 8.59
N SER A 257 18.64 -10.97 9.74
CA SER A 257 19.07 -11.44 11.04
C SER A 257 18.89 -12.96 11.20
N LYS A 258 19.97 -13.69 11.43
CA LYS A 258 19.94 -15.16 11.63
C LYS A 258 19.03 -15.55 12.81
N ARG A 259 19.04 -14.78 13.90
CA ARG A 259 18.21 -15.05 15.08
C ARG A 259 16.72 -14.89 14.80
N VAL A 260 16.35 -13.82 14.10
CA VAL A 260 14.96 -13.58 13.69
C VAL A 260 14.53 -14.63 12.65
N GLY A 261 15.42 -14.95 11.70
CA GLY A 261 15.20 -16.00 10.71
C GLY A 261 14.88 -17.35 11.33
N ALA A 262 15.67 -17.81 12.32
CA ALA A 262 15.41 -19.06 13.00
C ALA A 262 14.04 -19.09 13.72
N GLN A 263 13.66 -17.98 14.37
CA GLN A 263 12.33 -17.87 14.98
C GLN A 263 11.22 -17.85 13.92
N MET A 264 11.44 -17.20 12.79
CA MET A 264 10.50 -17.13 11.68
C MET A 264 10.28 -18.51 11.06
N ASP A 265 11.35 -19.30 10.87
CA ASP A 265 11.28 -20.63 10.28
C ASP A 265 10.34 -21.59 11.03
N ASP A 266 10.24 -21.46 12.37
CA ASP A 266 9.29 -22.25 13.15
C ASP A 266 7.83 -21.94 12.78
N TYR A 267 7.50 -20.65 12.61
CA TYR A 267 6.16 -20.22 12.17
C TYR A 267 5.88 -20.65 10.73
N LEU A 268 6.86 -20.50 9.84
CA LEU A 268 6.69 -20.85 8.43
C LEU A 268 6.43 -22.35 8.27
N ARG A 269 7.20 -23.20 8.96
CA ARG A 269 6.97 -24.66 8.95
C ARG A 269 5.56 -25.04 9.40
N ALA A 270 5.04 -24.35 10.42
CA ALA A 270 3.73 -24.66 10.98
C ALA A 270 2.55 -24.12 10.16
N LEU A 271 2.73 -23.02 9.38
CA LEU A 271 1.62 -22.28 8.80
C LEU A 271 1.61 -22.24 7.27
N GLN A 272 2.78 -22.34 6.61
CA GLN A 272 2.90 -22.02 5.18
C GLN A 272 2.07 -22.95 4.28
N GLY A 273 2.16 -24.26 4.47
CA GLY A 273 1.49 -25.26 3.63
C GLY A 273 0.00 -25.41 3.91
N GLU A 274 -0.41 -25.16 5.13
CA GLU A 274 -1.77 -25.43 5.60
C GLU A 274 -2.81 -24.41 5.10
N VAL A 275 -2.37 -23.24 4.65
CA VAL A 275 -3.23 -22.14 4.19
C VAL A 275 -3.53 -22.22 2.70
N LEU A 276 -2.54 -22.62 1.88
CA LEU A 276 -2.70 -22.71 0.43
C LEU A 276 -3.51 -23.94 0.00
N ARG A 277 -4.83 -23.84 0.11
CA ARG A 277 -5.80 -24.86 -0.36
C ARG A 277 -6.54 -24.35 -1.59
N PRO A 278 -7.11 -25.25 -2.43
CA PRO A 278 -7.93 -24.85 -3.56
C PRO A 278 -9.04 -23.88 -3.18
N GLY A 279 -9.18 -22.78 -3.95
CA GLY A 279 -10.19 -21.75 -3.75
C GLY A 279 -9.88 -20.76 -2.63
N VAL A 280 -8.71 -20.84 -1.95
CA VAL A 280 -8.31 -19.82 -0.97
C VAL A 280 -7.73 -18.62 -1.71
N VAL A 281 -8.38 -17.47 -1.53
CA VAL A 281 -8.05 -16.20 -2.17
C VAL A 281 -7.49 -15.16 -1.21
N GLY A 282 -7.37 -15.48 0.09
CA GLY A 282 -6.87 -14.55 1.10
C GLY A 282 -6.92 -15.11 2.52
N VAL A 283 -6.68 -14.24 3.49
CA VAL A 283 -6.64 -14.58 4.91
C VAL A 283 -7.22 -13.48 5.79
N VAL A 284 -7.78 -13.89 6.94
CA VAL A 284 -7.93 -13.06 8.13
C VAL A 284 -6.82 -13.46 9.10
N VAL A 285 -6.10 -12.51 9.63
CA VAL A 285 -4.98 -12.71 10.54
C VAL A 285 -5.36 -12.24 11.93
N ALA A 286 -5.15 -13.11 12.92
CA ALA A 286 -5.29 -12.76 14.30
C ALA A 286 -3.97 -12.93 15.07
N ARG A 287 -3.70 -11.98 15.95
CA ARG A 287 -2.54 -11.97 16.84
C ARG A 287 -3.00 -11.83 18.29
N ASN A 288 -2.45 -12.68 19.17
CA ASN A 288 -2.83 -12.68 20.58
C ASN A 288 -4.35 -12.75 20.82
N GLY A 289 -5.06 -13.54 20.02
CA GLY A 289 -6.50 -13.77 20.17
C GLY A 289 -7.41 -12.68 19.61
N ARG A 290 -6.88 -11.72 18.81
CA ARG A 290 -7.66 -10.66 18.16
C ARG A 290 -7.39 -10.61 16.69
N ALA A 291 -8.43 -10.55 15.86
CA ALA A 291 -8.30 -10.26 14.44
C ALA A 291 -7.73 -8.86 14.27
N VAL A 292 -6.65 -8.73 13.49
CA VAL A 292 -5.90 -7.46 13.34
C VAL A 292 -5.73 -7.06 11.88
N TRP A 293 -5.81 -8.03 10.94
CA TRP A 293 -5.49 -7.80 9.55
C TRP A 293 -6.28 -8.72 8.61
N VAL A 294 -6.53 -8.23 7.39
CA VAL A 294 -7.10 -9.01 6.29
C VAL A 294 -6.35 -8.66 5.01
N ASP A 295 -6.00 -9.66 4.23
CA ASP A 295 -5.60 -9.52 2.81
C ASP A 295 -6.40 -10.52 1.97
N VAL A 296 -7.18 -10.04 0.99
CA VAL A 296 -7.93 -10.89 0.05
C VAL A 296 -7.69 -10.39 -1.38
N PHE A 297 -7.41 -11.31 -2.29
CA PHE A 297 -7.07 -11.03 -3.68
C PHE A 297 -8.18 -11.43 -4.64
N ALA A 298 -8.07 -10.94 -5.88
CA ALA A 298 -9.01 -11.27 -6.95
C ALA A 298 -8.96 -12.74 -7.36
N SER A 299 -7.89 -13.47 -7.03
CA SER A 299 -7.74 -14.89 -7.38
C SER A 299 -6.80 -15.63 -6.45
N GLN A 300 -6.97 -16.96 -6.42
CA GLN A 300 -6.06 -17.87 -5.73
C GLN A 300 -4.63 -17.73 -6.24
N ARG A 301 -4.41 -17.56 -7.56
CA ARG A 301 -3.09 -17.37 -8.14
C ARG A 301 -2.39 -16.14 -7.58
N LEU A 302 -3.07 -14.99 -7.54
CA LEU A 302 -2.51 -13.77 -6.98
C LEU A 302 -2.21 -13.94 -5.49
N PHE A 303 -3.14 -14.50 -4.72
CA PHE A 303 -2.91 -14.78 -3.31
C PHE A 303 -1.70 -15.69 -3.10
N ALA A 304 -1.61 -16.80 -3.85
CA ALA A 304 -0.49 -17.74 -3.74
C ALA A 304 0.88 -17.09 -4.07
N SER A 305 0.91 -16.17 -5.06
CA SER A 305 2.13 -15.43 -5.41
C SER A 305 2.58 -14.47 -4.29
N TYR A 306 1.64 -13.90 -3.52
CA TYR A 306 1.94 -13.01 -2.39
C TYR A 306 2.12 -13.74 -1.06
N TRP A 307 1.52 -14.92 -0.89
CA TRP A 307 1.45 -15.62 0.39
C TRP A 307 2.78 -15.80 1.12
N PRO A 308 3.89 -16.24 0.47
CA PRO A 308 5.15 -16.43 1.18
C PRO A 308 5.67 -15.17 1.87
N LYS A 309 5.55 -14.00 1.23
CA LYS A 309 6.00 -12.73 1.80
C LYS A 309 4.99 -12.13 2.78
N LEU A 310 3.70 -12.35 2.58
CA LEU A 310 2.66 -11.96 3.54
C LEU A 310 2.78 -12.74 4.84
N LEU A 311 2.97 -14.06 4.78
CA LEU A 311 3.16 -14.86 5.99
C LEU A 311 4.38 -14.40 6.79
N LYS A 312 5.53 -14.15 6.13
CA LYS A 312 6.71 -13.56 6.79
C LYS A 312 6.39 -12.24 7.49
N SER A 313 5.64 -11.37 6.84
CA SER A 313 5.19 -10.09 7.37
C SER A 313 4.35 -10.26 8.65
N TYR A 314 3.39 -11.18 8.66
CA TYR A 314 2.56 -11.49 9.83
C TYR A 314 3.37 -12.10 10.97
N VAL A 315 4.34 -12.95 10.63
CA VAL A 315 5.26 -13.52 11.63
C VAL A 315 6.11 -12.41 12.25
N VAL A 316 6.69 -11.51 11.46
CA VAL A 316 7.45 -10.36 11.98
C VAL A 316 6.58 -9.52 12.92
N ASP A 317 5.29 -9.35 12.60
CA ASP A 317 4.37 -8.63 13.48
C ASP A 317 4.15 -9.36 14.84
N ALA A 318 4.08 -10.69 14.80
CA ALA A 318 3.87 -11.52 15.97
C ALA A 318 5.13 -11.71 16.84
N LEU A 319 6.33 -11.59 16.25
CA LEU A 319 7.60 -11.76 16.98
C LEU A 319 7.83 -10.63 17.98
N GLY A 320 8.42 -11.01 19.12
CA GLY A 320 8.75 -10.09 20.23
C GLY A 320 7.55 -9.71 21.09
N ASP A 321 6.33 -10.20 20.84
CA ASP A 321 5.19 -10.08 21.74
C ASP A 321 5.17 -11.21 22.76
N ASN A 322 4.57 -10.95 23.94
CA ASN A 322 4.19 -12.01 24.84
C ASN A 322 3.20 -12.93 24.14
N THR A 323 3.43 -14.23 24.22
CA THR A 323 2.55 -15.20 23.58
C THR A 323 1.27 -15.37 24.40
N SER A 324 0.13 -15.29 23.73
CA SER A 324 -1.18 -15.65 24.26
C SER A 324 -1.73 -16.82 23.46
N GLU A 325 -2.21 -17.85 24.14
CA GLU A 325 -2.85 -19.00 23.52
C GLU A 325 -4.32 -18.74 23.16
N LYS A 326 -4.84 -17.58 23.52
CA LYS A 326 -6.20 -17.18 23.18
C LYS A 326 -6.38 -17.14 21.67
N ARG A 327 -7.41 -17.81 21.17
CA ARG A 327 -7.72 -17.92 19.75
C ARG A 327 -9.11 -17.37 19.48
N PRO A 328 -9.29 -16.51 18.45
CA PRO A 328 -10.62 -16.09 18.05
C PRO A 328 -11.34 -17.23 17.32
N THR A 329 -12.67 -17.15 17.28
CA THR A 329 -13.50 -18.11 16.56
C THR A 329 -13.62 -17.74 15.07
N VAL A 330 -14.13 -18.67 14.23
CA VAL A 330 -14.45 -18.42 12.82
C VAL A 330 -15.50 -17.31 12.68
N GLU A 331 -16.45 -17.25 13.63
CA GLU A 331 -17.50 -16.23 13.66
C GLU A 331 -16.92 -14.84 13.93
N GLU A 332 -15.99 -14.73 14.86
CA GLU A 332 -15.29 -13.46 15.14
C GLU A 332 -14.45 -13.00 13.94
N ALA A 333 -13.72 -13.91 13.31
CA ALA A 333 -12.96 -13.62 12.10
C ALA A 333 -13.88 -13.23 10.93
N THR A 334 -15.04 -13.90 10.79
CA THR A 334 -16.05 -13.59 9.77
C THR A 334 -16.67 -12.20 10.01
N ARG A 335 -16.97 -11.87 11.26
CA ARG A 335 -17.47 -10.55 11.63
C ARG A 335 -16.45 -9.47 11.28
N TYR A 336 -15.21 -9.67 11.66
CA TYR A 336 -14.12 -8.73 11.35
C TYR A 336 -13.94 -8.52 9.83
N LEU A 337 -14.00 -9.59 9.03
CA LEU A 337 -13.93 -9.52 7.58
C LEU A 337 -15.09 -8.72 6.96
N ARG A 338 -16.30 -8.87 7.51
CA ARG A 338 -17.53 -8.28 6.95
C ARG A 338 -17.79 -6.83 7.36
N GLU A 339 -17.28 -6.43 8.51
CA GLU A 339 -17.47 -5.09 9.04
C GLU A 339 -16.73 -4.04 8.20
N ARG A 340 -17.47 -3.11 7.57
CA ARG A 340 -16.97 -2.15 6.57
C ARG A 340 -17.64 -0.78 6.65
N ASP A 341 -18.32 -0.49 7.75
CA ASP A 341 -18.96 0.81 7.93
C ASP A 341 -17.88 1.89 8.11
N GLY A 342 -18.16 3.11 7.67
CA GLY A 342 -17.24 4.21 7.84
C GLY A 342 -17.36 5.29 6.77
N THR A 343 -16.49 6.27 6.87
CA THR A 343 -16.35 7.35 5.87
C THR A 343 -15.56 6.86 4.68
N VAL A 344 -16.12 7.04 3.48
CA VAL A 344 -15.50 6.57 2.23
C VAL A 344 -14.80 7.71 1.52
N SER A 345 -13.57 7.47 1.10
CA SER A 345 -12.78 8.33 0.21
C SER A 345 -12.12 7.49 -0.88
N ALA A 346 -11.69 8.10 -1.97
CA ALA A 346 -11.00 7.38 -3.03
C ALA A 346 -9.92 8.25 -3.67
N THR A 347 -8.79 7.61 -4.01
CA THR A 347 -7.75 8.16 -4.87
C THR A 347 -7.84 7.45 -6.21
N THR A 348 -7.92 8.20 -7.30
CA THR A 348 -8.08 7.66 -8.65
C THR A 348 -6.87 8.02 -9.51
N GLN A 349 -6.31 7.03 -10.18
CA GLN A 349 -5.42 7.19 -11.32
C GLN A 349 -6.28 6.95 -12.57
N ASP A 350 -6.62 8.03 -13.25
CA ASP A 350 -7.58 8.02 -14.36
C ASP A 350 -7.24 6.95 -15.41
N GLY A 351 -8.27 6.20 -15.81
CA GLY A 351 -8.16 5.11 -16.79
C GLY A 351 -7.34 3.90 -16.34
N VAL A 352 -6.84 3.85 -15.09
CA VAL A 352 -6.01 2.76 -14.59
C VAL A 352 -6.62 2.10 -13.37
N TYR A 353 -6.64 2.80 -12.23
CA TYR A 353 -7.14 2.21 -10.98
C TYR A 353 -7.79 3.25 -10.06
N GLN A 354 -8.56 2.73 -9.12
CA GLN A 354 -9.08 3.47 -7.98
C GLN A 354 -8.71 2.73 -6.70
N LEU A 355 -8.12 3.44 -5.74
CA LEU A 355 -7.90 2.97 -4.38
C LEU A 355 -8.97 3.60 -3.49
N VAL A 356 -9.92 2.79 -3.04
CA VAL A 356 -11.01 3.20 -2.16
C VAL A 356 -10.60 2.94 -0.72
N LYS A 357 -10.70 3.95 0.14
CA LYS A 357 -10.51 3.86 1.59
C LYS A 357 -11.85 4.01 2.28
N THR A 358 -12.19 3.07 3.17
CA THR A 358 -13.27 3.22 4.15
C THR A 358 -12.64 3.31 5.53
N GLU A 359 -12.95 4.35 6.28
CA GLU A 359 -12.28 4.71 7.53
C GLU A 359 -13.26 4.77 8.69
N GLN A 360 -12.89 4.12 9.80
CA GLN A 360 -13.54 4.19 11.08
C GLN A 360 -12.51 4.35 12.21
N ALA A 361 -12.94 4.73 13.41
CA ALA A 361 -12.02 4.91 14.54
C ALA A 361 -11.17 3.66 14.85
N ALA A 362 -11.77 2.47 14.73
CA ALA A 362 -11.14 1.19 15.08
C ALA A 362 -10.37 0.53 13.93
N TYR A 363 -10.68 0.87 12.68
CA TYR A 363 -10.08 0.22 11.51
C TYR A 363 -10.08 1.10 10.26
N ALA A 364 -9.25 0.72 9.30
CA ALA A 364 -9.31 1.20 7.93
C ALA A 364 -9.42 0.01 6.96
N VAL A 365 -10.18 0.21 5.88
CA VAL A 365 -10.32 -0.75 4.77
C VAL A 365 -9.81 -0.08 3.50
N PHE A 366 -9.02 -0.80 2.72
CA PHE A 366 -8.56 -0.36 1.41
C PHE A 366 -8.97 -1.38 0.35
N GLU A 367 -9.53 -0.90 -0.76
CA GLU A 367 -9.87 -1.72 -1.92
C GLU A 367 -9.20 -1.14 -3.16
N LEU A 368 -8.27 -1.89 -3.73
CA LEU A 368 -7.67 -1.56 -5.02
C LEU A 368 -8.53 -2.13 -6.15
N ARG A 369 -9.00 -1.26 -7.04
CA ARG A 369 -9.87 -1.62 -8.17
C ARG A 369 -9.24 -1.19 -9.48
N ASP A 370 -9.11 -2.11 -10.42
CA ASP A 370 -8.79 -1.78 -11.81
C ASP A 370 -10.05 -1.23 -12.49
N ILE A 371 -10.00 0.02 -12.90
CA ILE A 371 -11.09 0.73 -13.58
C ILE A 371 -10.87 0.86 -15.09
N SER A 372 -9.80 0.29 -15.63
CA SER A 372 -9.56 0.25 -17.07
C SER A 372 -10.40 -0.82 -17.79
N LEU A 373 -11.05 -1.69 -17.05
CA LEU A 373 -11.93 -2.75 -17.55
C LEU A 373 -13.38 -2.24 -17.61
N ALA A 374 -14.18 -2.78 -18.53
CA ALA A 374 -15.61 -2.42 -18.68
C ALA A 374 -16.39 -2.59 -17.36
N THR A 375 -16.03 -3.61 -16.57
CA THR A 375 -16.51 -3.79 -15.20
C THR A 375 -15.29 -3.67 -14.27
N PRO A 376 -15.28 -2.72 -13.34
CA PRO A 376 -14.18 -2.56 -12.42
C PRO A 376 -13.87 -3.85 -11.65
N LEU A 377 -12.60 -4.27 -11.66
CA LEU A 377 -12.13 -5.49 -11.01
C LEU A 377 -11.44 -5.13 -9.69
N ARG A 378 -11.96 -5.60 -8.55
CA ARG A 378 -11.27 -5.50 -7.28
C ARG A 378 -10.12 -6.52 -7.24
N LEU A 379 -8.89 -6.01 -7.21
CA LEU A 379 -7.67 -6.84 -7.19
C LEU A 379 -7.23 -7.21 -5.79
N HIS A 380 -7.33 -6.27 -4.86
CA HIS A 380 -6.90 -6.46 -3.49
C HIS A 380 -7.88 -5.77 -2.53
N PHE A 381 -8.19 -6.45 -1.47
CA PHE A 381 -8.93 -5.96 -0.31
C PHE A 381 -8.05 -6.13 0.92
N ASN A 382 -7.82 -5.05 1.61
CA ASN A 382 -7.06 -5.02 2.85
C ASN A 382 -7.87 -4.36 3.96
N LYS A 383 -7.87 -4.94 5.15
CA LYS A 383 -8.42 -4.33 6.37
C LYS A 383 -7.39 -4.38 7.48
N MET A 384 -7.26 -3.28 8.20
CA MET A 384 -6.30 -3.12 9.29
C MET A 384 -6.92 -2.45 10.51
N ASN A 385 -6.50 -2.84 11.70
CA ASN A 385 -6.79 -2.08 12.92
C ASN A 385 -5.96 -0.78 12.95
N ARG A 386 -6.49 0.23 13.65
CA ARG A 386 -5.85 1.54 13.82
C ARG A 386 -5.41 1.78 15.25
#